data_c4a662ab707147112776cb50e7959171
#
_entry.id   c4a662ab707147112776cb50e7959171
#
_cell.length_a   1.000
_cell.length_b   1.000
_cell.length_c   1.000
_cell.angle_alpha   90.00
_cell.angle_beta   90.00
_cell.angle_gamma   90.00
#
_symmetry.space_group_name_H-M   'P 1'
#
loop_
_entity.id
_entity.type
_entity.pdbx_description
1 polymer ?
#
loop_
_entity_poly.entity_id
_entity_poly.type
_entity_poly.pdbx_seq_one_letter_code
_entity_poly.pdbx_strand_id
1 'polypeptide(L)'
;MRYPENVLAAGEQVVLHRHPHWRRLIGPVVALLLATGMAAFGSGYLHSLHWQQLAKNISNGAIWGVWLVIVALLTLWPFSQWLTTHFVFTSRRVMFRHGVLTRSGIDIPLARINSVEFRNRLIERMFGTGTLIIESASQDPLEFYEIPRLREVHSLLYHEVFDTLGSADSRG
;
A
#
# COMPACT_ATOMS: atom_id res chain seq x y z
N MET A 1 -12.90 -8.71 -2.88
CA MET A 1 -12.61 -9.75 -3.88
C MET A 1 -11.89 -10.89 -3.18
N ARG A 2 -12.31 -12.14 -3.36
CA ARG A 2 -11.57 -13.29 -2.82
C ARG A 2 -10.26 -13.43 -3.61
N TYR A 3 -9.18 -13.74 -2.90
CA TYR A 3 -7.91 -14.09 -3.54
C TYR A 3 -8.13 -15.35 -4.39
N PRO A 4 -7.60 -15.41 -5.63
CA PRO A 4 -7.80 -16.57 -6.49
C PRO A 4 -7.16 -17.82 -5.85
N GLU A 5 -7.97 -18.80 -5.52
CA GLU A 5 -7.57 -20.06 -4.88
C GLU A 5 -6.57 -20.89 -5.74
N ASN A 6 -6.47 -20.56 -7.01
CA ASN A 6 -5.59 -21.22 -7.98
C ASN A 6 -4.09 -21.00 -7.75
N VAL A 7 -3.70 -20.13 -6.81
CA VAL A 7 -2.29 -19.82 -6.49
C VAL A 7 -1.82 -20.54 -5.23
N LEU A 8 -2.74 -21.16 -4.50
CA LEU A 8 -2.45 -21.89 -3.27
C LEU A 8 -1.95 -23.30 -3.55
N ALA A 9 -0.95 -23.75 -2.79
CA ALA A 9 -0.50 -25.15 -2.85
C ALA A 9 -1.54 -26.09 -2.21
N ALA A 10 -1.50 -27.38 -2.56
CA ALA A 10 -2.40 -28.36 -1.98
C ALA A 10 -2.29 -28.38 -0.44
N GLY A 11 -3.42 -28.15 0.25
CA GLY A 11 -3.49 -28.08 1.70
C GLY A 11 -3.00 -26.76 2.32
N GLU A 12 -2.70 -25.72 1.52
CA GLU A 12 -2.37 -24.38 1.99
C GLU A 12 -3.65 -23.61 2.31
N GLN A 13 -3.74 -23.03 3.50
CA GLN A 13 -4.90 -22.24 3.94
C GLN A 13 -4.50 -20.76 4.06
N VAL A 14 -5.42 -19.87 3.64
CA VAL A 14 -5.25 -18.43 3.87
C VAL A 14 -5.61 -18.12 5.32
N VAL A 15 -4.61 -17.75 6.09
CA VAL A 15 -4.78 -17.35 7.51
C VAL A 15 -5.28 -15.92 7.59
N LEU A 16 -4.74 -15.03 6.75
CA LEU A 16 -5.11 -13.62 6.76
C LEU A 16 -4.98 -13.01 5.37
N HIS A 17 -6.01 -12.28 4.95
CA HIS A 17 -5.99 -11.44 3.75
C HIS A 17 -6.33 -10.01 4.14
N ARG A 18 -5.44 -9.07 3.88
CA ARG A 18 -5.62 -7.66 4.22
C ARG A 18 -5.24 -6.74 3.07
N HIS A 19 -5.94 -5.60 3.01
CA HIS A 19 -5.59 -4.46 2.17
C HIS A 19 -4.82 -3.43 3.00
N PRO A 20 -3.95 -2.62 2.39
CA PRO A 20 -3.34 -1.48 3.04
C PRO A 20 -4.40 -0.55 3.62
N HIS A 21 -4.09 0.09 4.75
CA HIS A 21 -5.03 0.97 5.44
C HIS A 21 -5.39 2.19 4.58
N TRP A 22 -6.66 2.64 4.65
CA TRP A 22 -7.19 3.79 3.91
C TRP A 22 -6.39 5.10 4.15
N ARG A 23 -5.66 5.20 5.26
CA ARG A 23 -4.76 6.31 5.57
C ARG A 23 -3.80 6.64 4.43
N ARG A 24 -3.38 5.66 3.64
CA ARG A 24 -2.54 5.86 2.45
C ARG A 24 -3.20 6.78 1.42
N LEU A 25 -4.53 6.90 1.45
CA LEU A 25 -5.29 7.79 0.56
C LEU A 25 -5.36 9.24 1.05
N ILE A 26 -5.00 9.55 2.31
CA ILE A 26 -5.03 10.92 2.85
C ILE A 26 -4.14 11.84 2.00
N GLY A 27 -2.91 11.41 1.72
CA GLY A 27 -1.98 12.20 0.87
C GLY A 27 -2.56 12.52 -0.50
N PRO A 28 -2.98 11.52 -1.30
CA PRO A 28 -3.68 11.73 -2.56
C PRO A 28 -4.91 12.63 -2.49
N VAL A 29 -5.75 12.50 -1.45
CA VAL A 29 -6.93 13.35 -1.26
C VAL A 29 -6.54 14.79 -0.97
N VAL A 30 -5.55 15.02 -0.09
CA VAL A 30 -5.03 16.36 0.18
C VAL A 30 -4.42 16.98 -1.07
N ALA A 31 -3.65 16.22 -1.83
CA ALA A 31 -3.08 16.67 -3.09
C ALA A 31 -4.16 17.07 -4.11
N LEU A 32 -5.24 16.30 -4.21
CA LEU A 32 -6.39 16.60 -5.06
C LEU A 32 -7.06 17.93 -4.66
N LEU A 33 -7.33 18.10 -3.35
CA LEU A 33 -7.98 19.31 -2.84
C LEU A 33 -7.11 20.55 -3.06
N LEU A 34 -5.81 20.46 -2.78
CA LEU A 34 -4.87 21.56 -3.00
C LEU A 34 -4.74 21.90 -4.48
N ALA A 35 -4.52 20.89 -5.33
CA ALA A 35 -4.40 21.11 -6.78
C ALA A 35 -5.66 21.72 -7.37
N THR A 36 -6.86 21.26 -6.95
CA THR A 36 -8.14 21.80 -7.42
C THR A 36 -8.35 23.22 -6.91
N GLY A 37 -8.06 23.49 -5.63
CA GLY A 37 -8.14 24.83 -5.06
C GLY A 37 -7.21 25.82 -5.77
N MET A 38 -5.97 25.43 -6.06
CA MET A 38 -5.00 26.25 -6.79
C MET A 38 -5.43 26.50 -8.24
N ALA A 39 -5.92 25.49 -8.93
CA ALA A 39 -6.40 25.63 -10.31
C ALA A 39 -7.63 26.53 -10.38
N ALA A 40 -8.58 26.36 -9.47
CA ALA A 40 -9.77 27.21 -9.38
C ALA A 40 -9.41 28.67 -9.05
N PHE A 41 -8.53 28.87 -8.06
CA PHE A 41 -8.05 30.21 -7.69
C PHE A 41 -7.32 30.88 -8.87
N GLY A 42 -6.39 30.17 -9.51
CA GLY A 42 -5.64 30.67 -10.67
C GLY A 42 -6.56 31.02 -11.85
N SER A 43 -7.53 30.15 -12.14
CA SER A 43 -8.54 30.38 -13.18
C SER A 43 -9.39 31.63 -12.86
N GLY A 44 -9.88 31.75 -11.62
CA GLY A 44 -10.65 32.92 -11.15
C GLY A 44 -9.83 34.21 -11.23
N TYR A 45 -8.57 34.18 -10.83
CA TYR A 45 -7.66 35.32 -10.91
C TYR A 45 -7.43 35.76 -12.36
N LEU A 46 -7.25 34.82 -13.31
CA LEU A 46 -7.12 35.14 -14.72
C LEU A 46 -8.36 35.82 -15.28
N HIS A 47 -9.56 35.44 -14.84
CA HIS A 47 -10.79 36.08 -15.26
C HIS A 47 -10.89 37.53 -14.80
N SER A 48 -10.30 37.92 -13.68
CA SER A 48 -10.29 39.30 -13.17
C SER A 48 -9.34 40.23 -13.95
N LEU A 49 -8.36 39.67 -14.69
CA LEU A 49 -7.41 40.45 -15.48
C LEU A 49 -8.05 40.95 -16.79
N HIS A 50 -7.68 42.18 -17.23
CA HIS A 50 -8.12 42.78 -18.48
C HIS A 50 -7.29 42.31 -19.70
N TRP A 51 -7.17 40.99 -19.87
CA TRP A 51 -6.42 40.38 -20.97
C TRP A 51 -7.33 40.11 -22.18
N GLN A 52 -6.72 39.96 -23.36
CA GLN A 52 -7.42 39.49 -24.55
C GLN A 52 -8.00 38.08 -24.31
N GLN A 53 -9.19 37.85 -24.85
CA GLN A 53 -9.93 36.59 -24.63
C GLN A 53 -9.12 35.36 -25.06
N LEU A 54 -8.36 35.44 -26.15
CA LEU A 54 -7.49 34.35 -26.61
C LEU A 54 -6.43 33.97 -25.55
N ALA A 55 -5.76 35.00 -24.98
CA ALA A 55 -4.76 34.78 -23.93
C ALA A 55 -5.37 34.12 -22.68
N LYS A 56 -6.57 34.54 -22.26
CA LYS A 56 -7.30 33.91 -21.16
C LYS A 56 -7.61 32.46 -21.43
N ASN A 57 -8.08 32.13 -22.63
CA ASN A 57 -8.42 30.74 -22.98
C ASN A 57 -7.18 29.84 -22.98
N ILE A 58 -6.06 30.31 -23.54
CA ILE A 58 -4.79 29.55 -23.55
C ILE A 58 -4.28 29.34 -22.12
N SER A 59 -4.23 30.40 -21.31
CA SER A 59 -3.73 30.31 -19.93
C SER A 59 -4.62 29.44 -19.05
N ASN A 60 -5.94 29.53 -19.21
CA ASN A 60 -6.88 28.68 -18.51
C ASN A 60 -6.73 27.21 -18.93
N GLY A 61 -6.58 26.95 -20.22
CA GLY A 61 -6.29 25.61 -20.74
C GLY A 61 -4.98 25.03 -20.18
N ALA A 62 -3.93 25.85 -20.05
CA ALA A 62 -2.68 25.46 -19.45
C ALA A 62 -2.84 25.10 -17.96
N ILE A 63 -3.57 25.91 -17.17
CA ILE A 63 -3.85 25.61 -15.75
C ILE A 63 -4.54 24.26 -15.60
N TRP A 64 -5.60 24.02 -16.37
CA TRP A 64 -6.33 22.75 -16.28
C TRP A 64 -5.54 21.57 -16.83
N GLY A 65 -4.66 21.78 -17.83
CA GLY A 65 -3.73 20.78 -18.32
C GLY A 65 -2.72 20.36 -17.25
N VAL A 66 -2.11 21.33 -16.56
CA VAL A 66 -1.19 21.07 -15.43
C VAL A 66 -1.95 20.40 -14.28
N TRP A 67 -3.14 20.85 -13.94
CA TRP A 67 -3.98 20.22 -12.94
C TRP A 67 -4.25 18.75 -13.25
N LEU A 68 -4.61 18.44 -14.50
CA LEU A 68 -4.86 17.05 -14.92
C LEU A 68 -3.64 16.16 -14.73
N VAL A 69 -2.45 16.65 -15.09
CA VAL A 69 -1.19 15.91 -14.89
C VAL A 69 -0.93 15.69 -13.40
N ILE A 70 -1.09 16.73 -12.57
CA ILE A 70 -0.90 16.63 -11.12
C ILE A 70 -1.87 15.60 -10.52
N VAL A 71 -3.15 15.65 -10.87
CA VAL A 71 -4.17 14.71 -10.40
C VAL A 71 -3.86 13.29 -10.86
N ALA A 72 -3.44 13.11 -12.11
CA ALA A 72 -3.06 11.79 -12.62
C ALA A 72 -1.89 11.17 -11.84
N LEU A 73 -0.85 11.97 -11.56
CA LEU A 73 0.37 11.47 -10.91
C LEU A 73 0.23 11.38 -9.38
N LEU A 74 -0.37 12.37 -8.73
CA LEU A 74 -0.41 12.44 -7.25
C LEU A 74 -1.70 11.87 -6.65
N THR A 75 -2.75 11.65 -7.44
CA THR A 75 -4.03 11.12 -6.95
C THR A 75 -4.37 9.79 -7.59
N LEU A 76 -4.52 9.73 -8.91
CA LEU A 76 -4.98 8.51 -9.58
C LEU A 76 -3.94 7.39 -9.51
N TRP A 77 -2.66 7.70 -9.68
CA TRP A 77 -1.59 6.70 -9.61
C TRP A 77 -1.47 6.04 -8.23
N PRO A 78 -1.32 6.78 -7.11
CA PRO A 78 -1.29 6.17 -5.77
C PRO A 78 -2.59 5.46 -5.40
N PHE A 79 -3.74 5.98 -5.85
CA PHE A 79 -5.03 5.33 -5.64
C PHE A 79 -5.11 3.97 -6.33
N SER A 80 -4.67 3.89 -7.59
CA SER A 80 -4.62 2.62 -8.32
C SER A 80 -3.64 1.62 -7.70
N GLN A 81 -2.49 2.08 -7.21
CA GLN A 81 -1.57 1.24 -6.44
C GLN A 81 -2.20 0.70 -5.17
N TRP A 82 -2.95 1.53 -4.43
CA TRP A 82 -3.66 1.10 -3.23
C TRP A 82 -4.68 0.01 -3.53
N LEU A 83 -5.45 0.14 -4.62
CA LEU A 83 -6.44 -0.86 -5.04
C LEU A 83 -5.81 -2.21 -5.42
N THR A 84 -4.59 -2.20 -5.96
CA THR A 84 -3.91 -3.40 -6.47
C THR A 84 -2.94 -4.04 -5.48
N THR A 85 -2.75 -3.45 -4.29
CA THR A 85 -1.88 -3.99 -3.26
C THR A 85 -2.65 -4.94 -2.34
N HIS A 86 -2.15 -6.17 -2.20
CA HIS A 86 -2.73 -7.21 -1.35
C HIS A 86 -1.64 -7.83 -0.48
N PHE A 87 -1.96 -8.03 0.79
CA PHE A 87 -1.18 -8.82 1.75
C PHE A 87 -1.92 -10.12 2.03
N VAL A 88 -1.27 -11.23 1.78
CA VAL A 88 -1.83 -12.56 2.02
C VAL A 88 -0.86 -13.36 2.86
N PHE A 89 -1.32 -13.78 4.03
CA PHE A 89 -0.61 -14.69 4.91
C PHE A 89 -1.27 -16.07 4.81
N THR A 90 -0.47 -17.07 4.53
CA THR A 90 -0.93 -18.46 4.46
C THR A 90 -0.23 -19.31 5.53
N SER A 91 -0.68 -20.53 5.73
CA SER A 91 -0.06 -21.49 6.64
C SER A 91 1.36 -21.90 6.25
N ARG A 92 1.87 -21.53 5.06
CA ARG A 92 3.19 -21.95 4.57
C ARG A 92 4.09 -20.81 4.12
N ARG A 93 3.54 -19.66 3.73
CA ARG A 93 4.30 -18.53 3.17
C ARG A 93 3.58 -17.19 3.40
N VAL A 94 4.38 -16.14 3.38
CA VAL A 94 3.91 -14.75 3.30
C VAL A 94 3.96 -14.33 1.84
N MET A 95 2.82 -13.90 1.29
CA MET A 95 2.73 -13.41 -0.08
C MET A 95 2.39 -11.93 -0.07
N PHE A 96 3.23 -11.14 -0.69
CA PHE A 96 3.00 -9.73 -0.93
C PHE A 96 2.93 -9.48 -2.42
N ARG A 97 1.83 -8.91 -2.87
CA ARG A 97 1.64 -8.58 -4.29
C ARG A 97 1.25 -7.13 -4.44
N HIS A 98 1.97 -6.44 -5.30
CA HIS A 98 1.71 -5.05 -5.63
C HIS A 98 1.96 -4.79 -7.11
N GLY A 99 1.33 -3.75 -7.65
CA GLY A 99 1.57 -3.25 -8.99
C GLY A 99 0.32 -3.07 -9.82
N VAL A 100 0.29 -1.98 -10.57
CA VAL A 100 -0.81 -1.61 -11.48
C VAL A 100 -0.54 -2.15 -12.88
N LEU A 101 0.62 -1.83 -13.44
CA LEU A 101 1.05 -2.22 -14.80
C LEU A 101 1.92 -3.48 -14.77
N THR A 102 2.87 -3.53 -13.86
CA THR A 102 3.75 -4.68 -13.64
C THR A 102 3.39 -5.30 -12.30
N ARG A 103 2.95 -6.55 -12.31
CA ARG A 103 2.64 -7.28 -11.08
C ARG A 103 3.93 -7.84 -10.50
N SER A 104 4.40 -7.24 -9.41
CA SER A 104 5.49 -7.78 -8.62
C SER A 104 4.93 -8.52 -7.41
N GLY A 105 5.51 -9.64 -7.09
CA GLY A 105 5.13 -10.44 -5.93
C GLY A 105 6.36 -11.01 -5.25
N ILE A 106 6.35 -11.00 -3.93
CA ILE A 106 7.36 -11.65 -3.10
C ILE A 106 6.64 -12.75 -2.32
N ASP A 107 7.14 -13.95 -2.44
CA ASP A 107 6.65 -15.13 -1.72
C ASP A 107 7.77 -15.59 -0.78
N ILE A 108 7.57 -15.46 0.54
CA ILE A 108 8.55 -15.84 1.56
C ILE A 108 8.02 -17.07 2.29
N PRO A 109 8.64 -18.24 2.15
CA PRO A 109 8.31 -19.40 2.96
C PRO A 109 8.53 -19.12 4.45
N LEU A 110 7.58 -19.50 5.33
CA LEU A 110 7.69 -19.31 6.77
C LEU A 110 8.98 -19.92 7.35
N ALA A 111 9.43 -21.05 6.81
CA ALA A 111 10.67 -21.72 7.19
C ALA A 111 11.97 -20.91 6.90
N ARG A 112 11.89 -19.84 6.11
CA ARG A 112 13.02 -18.94 5.81
C ARG A 112 12.98 -17.63 6.57
N ILE A 113 11.98 -17.43 7.41
CA ILE A 113 11.85 -16.23 8.24
C ILE A 113 12.73 -16.41 9.47
N ASN A 114 13.72 -15.53 9.63
CA ASN A 114 14.61 -15.52 10.77
C ASN A 114 14.05 -14.72 11.94
N SER A 115 13.52 -13.53 11.64
CA SER A 115 12.90 -12.68 12.65
C SER A 115 11.69 -11.93 12.08
N VAL A 116 10.75 -11.65 12.96
CA VAL A 116 9.57 -10.81 12.66
C VAL A 116 9.55 -9.69 13.68
N GLU A 117 9.86 -8.49 13.22
CA GLU A 117 9.83 -7.30 14.04
C GLU A 117 8.61 -6.43 13.70
N PHE A 118 8.14 -5.68 14.67
CA PHE A 118 7.12 -4.69 14.44
C PHE A 118 7.58 -3.31 14.93
N ARG A 119 7.27 -2.29 14.16
CA ARG A 119 7.53 -0.90 14.51
C ARG A 119 6.25 -0.10 14.45
N ASN A 120 5.94 0.61 15.53
CA ASN A 120 4.80 1.51 15.61
C ASN A 120 5.31 2.94 15.83
N ARG A 121 5.18 3.78 14.83
CA ARG A 121 5.39 5.23 14.99
C ARG A 121 4.19 5.84 15.71
N LEU A 122 4.38 6.98 16.39
CA LEU A 122 3.33 7.66 17.15
C LEU A 122 2.05 7.87 16.32
N ILE A 123 2.20 8.30 15.08
CA ILE A 123 1.09 8.54 14.16
C ILE A 123 0.41 7.21 13.76
N GLU A 124 1.17 6.15 13.54
CA GLU A 124 0.64 4.81 13.22
C GLU A 124 -0.16 4.24 14.38
N ARG A 125 0.29 4.50 15.61
CA ARG A 125 -0.41 4.10 16.84
C ARG A 125 -1.78 4.77 16.97
N MET A 126 -1.91 6.05 16.58
CA MET A 126 -3.19 6.76 16.61
C MET A 126 -4.21 6.16 15.63
N PHE A 127 -3.76 5.59 14.51
CA PHE A 127 -4.62 4.98 13.49
C PHE A 127 -4.75 3.45 13.62
N GLY A 128 -4.15 2.84 14.65
CA GLY A 128 -4.17 1.39 14.84
C GLY A 128 -3.42 0.61 13.75
N THR A 129 -2.45 1.26 13.09
CA THR A 129 -1.60 0.67 12.06
C THR A 129 -0.18 0.52 12.56
N GLY A 130 0.67 -0.17 11.81
CA GLY A 130 2.11 -0.23 12.06
C GLY A 130 2.87 -0.85 10.90
N THR A 131 4.18 -0.87 11.05
CA THR A 131 5.12 -1.45 10.08
C THR A 131 5.58 -2.81 10.58
N LEU A 132 5.41 -3.83 9.74
CA LEU A 132 5.94 -5.18 9.97
C LEU A 132 7.25 -5.31 9.18
N ILE A 133 8.30 -5.78 9.86
CA ILE A 133 9.61 -6.02 9.27
C ILE A 133 9.87 -7.52 9.33
N ILE A 134 10.09 -8.13 8.18
CA ILE A 134 10.40 -9.56 8.05
C ILE A 134 11.83 -9.71 7.56
N GLU A 135 12.66 -10.34 8.37
CA GLU A 135 14.02 -10.69 8.00
C GLU A 135 14.06 -12.15 7.52
N SER A 136 14.57 -12.35 6.32
CA SER A 136 14.77 -13.66 5.71
C SER A 136 16.25 -13.91 5.49
N ALA A 137 16.67 -15.19 5.58
CA ALA A 137 18.06 -15.61 5.44
C ALA A 137 18.73 -15.25 4.11
N SER A 138 17.97 -14.84 3.10
CA SER A 138 18.48 -14.66 1.72
C SER A 138 18.24 -13.27 1.12
N GLN A 139 17.67 -12.32 1.85
CA GLN A 139 17.31 -11.00 1.30
C GLN A 139 17.41 -9.92 2.39
N ASP A 140 17.54 -8.67 1.94
CA ASP A 140 17.41 -7.49 2.80
C ASP A 140 16.09 -7.51 3.56
N PRO A 141 16.02 -6.91 4.77
CA PRO A 141 14.80 -6.84 5.55
C PRO A 141 13.64 -6.26 4.73
N LEU A 142 12.52 -6.96 4.69
CA LEU A 142 11.34 -6.51 3.98
C LEU A 142 10.41 -5.76 4.93
N GLU A 143 10.19 -4.49 4.65
CA GLU A 143 9.31 -3.62 5.42
C GLU A 143 7.92 -3.52 4.78
N PHE A 144 6.90 -3.89 5.54
CA PHE A 144 5.50 -3.78 5.15
C PHE A 144 4.82 -2.68 5.96
N TYR A 145 4.53 -1.57 5.30
CA TYR A 145 3.97 -0.38 5.93
C TYR A 145 2.44 -0.45 6.03
N GLU A 146 1.90 0.26 7.04
CA GLU A 146 0.46 0.52 7.20
C GLU A 146 -0.43 -0.72 7.32
N ILE A 147 0.08 -1.77 7.97
CA ILE A 147 -0.71 -2.96 8.27
C ILE A 147 -1.72 -2.63 9.36
N PRO A 148 -3.03 -2.83 9.11
CA PRO A 148 -4.04 -2.64 10.13
C PRO A 148 -3.97 -3.76 11.17
N ARG A 149 -4.23 -3.42 12.45
CA ARG A 149 -4.21 -4.36 13.59
C ARG A 149 -2.91 -5.17 13.69
N LEU A 150 -1.80 -4.49 13.58
CA LEU A 150 -0.46 -5.10 13.54
C LEU A 150 -0.21 -6.13 14.66
N ARG A 151 -0.74 -5.90 15.88
CA ARG A 151 -0.57 -6.83 17.01
C ARG A 151 -1.22 -8.20 16.75
N GLU A 152 -2.40 -8.22 16.15
CA GLU A 152 -3.07 -9.47 15.76
C GLU A 152 -2.26 -10.21 14.68
N VAL A 153 -1.79 -9.48 13.68
CA VAL A 153 -0.98 -10.03 12.59
C VAL A 153 0.34 -10.60 13.12
N HIS A 154 1.01 -9.86 14.02
CA HIS A 154 2.26 -10.30 14.62
C HIS A 154 2.05 -11.56 15.48
N SER A 155 1.01 -11.62 16.32
CA SER A 155 0.75 -12.80 17.15
C SER A 155 0.42 -14.03 16.30
N LEU A 156 -0.38 -13.87 15.26
CA LEU A 156 -0.70 -14.97 14.33
C LEU A 156 0.56 -15.48 13.60
N LEU A 157 1.39 -14.58 13.08
CA LEU A 157 2.64 -14.95 12.44
C LEU A 157 3.61 -15.65 13.41
N TYR A 158 3.72 -15.12 14.62
CA TYR A 158 4.59 -15.69 15.64
C TYR A 158 4.18 -17.13 15.98
N HIS A 159 2.90 -17.37 16.20
CA HIS A 159 2.38 -18.72 16.46
C HIS A 159 2.61 -19.64 15.26
N GLU A 160 2.30 -19.22 14.04
CA GLU A 160 2.44 -20.06 12.84
C GLU A 160 3.90 -20.42 12.56
N VAL A 161 4.84 -19.46 12.74
CA VAL A 161 6.28 -19.69 12.57
C VAL A 161 6.80 -20.65 13.63
N PHE A 162 6.46 -20.47 14.91
CA PHE A 162 6.94 -21.31 15.99
C PHE A 162 6.29 -22.70 16.00
N ASP A 163 5.03 -22.83 15.66
CA ASP A 163 4.36 -24.12 15.53
C ASP A 163 4.96 -24.95 14.38
N THR A 164 5.33 -24.26 13.28
CA THR A 164 6.00 -24.91 12.14
C THR A 164 7.41 -25.40 12.53
N LEU A 165 8.17 -24.61 13.28
CA LEU A 165 9.51 -24.98 13.76
C LEU A 165 9.44 -26.08 14.82
N GLY A 166 8.52 -26.00 15.79
CA GLY A 166 8.32 -27.03 16.82
C GLY A 166 7.87 -28.37 16.26
N SER A 167 7.08 -28.38 15.19
CA SER A 167 6.65 -29.60 14.52
C SER A 167 7.75 -30.24 13.66
N ALA A 168 8.74 -29.47 13.23
CA ALA A 168 9.92 -29.98 12.52
C ALA A 168 10.90 -30.67 13.45
N ASP A 169 11.11 -30.11 14.65
CA ASP A 169 12.03 -30.67 15.67
C ASP A 169 11.49 -31.96 16.29
N SER A 170 10.19 -32.15 16.38
CA SER A 170 9.55 -33.37 16.91
C SER A 170 9.56 -34.57 15.96
N ARG A 171 10.03 -34.41 14.71
CA ARG A 171 10.10 -35.47 13.68
C ARG A 171 11.55 -35.95 13.37
N GLY A 172 12.54 -35.38 14.02
CA GLY A 172 13.95 -35.81 13.96
C GLY A 172 14.32 -36.66 15.15
#